data_1fecbdc10fc168cd9ad3f995e0e69f37
#
_entry.id   1fecbdc10fc168cd9ad3f995e0e69f37
#
_cell.length_a   1.000
_cell.length_b   1.000
_cell.length_c   1.000
_cell.angle_alpha   90.00
_cell.angle_beta   90.00
_cell.angle_gamma   90.00
#
_symmetry.space_group_name_H-M   'P 1'
#
loop_
_entity.id
_entity.type
_entity.pdbx_description
1 polymer ?
#
loop_
_entity_poly.entity_id
_entity_poly.type
_entity_poly.pdbx_seq_one_letter_code
_entity_poly.pdbx_strand_id
1 'polypeptide(L)'
;MGKKILFILSVFISANAFSQVNGEAEPPHISMDSLFKIKEKESIGKLFPQFNSTFNGRIITKDSLRGKVVFINFWFAACPPCIAEMSALNELYKKFSSNKNFEFISFTYESPARIILLKKKYSIKYKVASVTRQECYRLNQNNGFPTSIVLDREGVIHDLFTGGDIEDKKEAKDFIISMVYKSINGAIMKQ
;
A
#
# COMPACT_ATOMS: atom_id res chain seq x y z
N MET A 1 -35.33 -12.72 -90.05
CA MET A 1 -34.40 -13.35 -89.11
C MET A 1 -33.61 -12.23 -88.42
N GLY A 2 -34.04 -11.69 -87.32
CA GLY A 2 -33.42 -10.58 -86.60
C GLY A 2 -32.90 -11.08 -85.22
N LYS A 3 -31.58 -11.04 -85.05
CA LYS A 3 -30.94 -11.33 -83.80
C LYS A 3 -31.08 -10.12 -82.84
N LYS A 4 -31.76 -10.29 -81.72
CA LYS A 4 -31.81 -9.33 -80.59
C LYS A 4 -30.52 -9.48 -79.82
N ILE A 5 -29.71 -8.42 -79.80
CA ILE A 5 -28.52 -8.29 -78.93
C ILE A 5 -29.00 -7.70 -77.57
N LEU A 6 -28.88 -8.50 -76.52
CA LEU A 6 -29.17 -8.07 -75.20
C LEU A 6 -27.97 -7.38 -74.57
N PHE A 7 -28.07 -6.07 -74.37
CA PHE A 7 -27.04 -5.32 -73.56
C PHE A 7 -27.25 -5.56 -72.09
N ILE A 8 -26.30 -6.27 -71.49
CA ILE A 8 -26.24 -6.41 -70.04
C ILE A 8 -25.45 -5.22 -69.50
N LEU A 9 -26.16 -4.31 -68.85
CA LEU A 9 -25.55 -3.17 -68.17
C LEU A 9 -25.04 -3.67 -66.77
N SER A 10 -23.75 -3.89 -66.64
CA SER A 10 -23.11 -4.21 -65.38
C SER A 10 -23.01 -2.95 -64.53
N VAL A 11 -23.82 -2.84 -63.51
CA VAL A 11 -23.67 -1.80 -62.49
C VAL A 11 -22.56 -2.19 -61.54
N PHE A 12 -21.41 -1.55 -61.67
CA PHE A 12 -20.37 -1.61 -60.65
C PHE A 12 -20.80 -0.72 -59.49
N ILE A 13 -21.30 -1.35 -58.44
CA ILE A 13 -21.48 -0.71 -57.13
C ILE A 13 -20.11 -0.74 -56.46
N SER A 14 -19.46 0.41 -56.44
CA SER A 14 -18.22 0.62 -55.68
C SER A 14 -18.53 0.59 -54.20
N ALA A 15 -18.19 -0.52 -53.57
CA ALA A 15 -18.22 -0.67 -52.07
C ALA A 15 -16.99 0.07 -51.49
N ASN A 16 -17.08 1.38 -51.35
CA ASN A 16 -16.12 2.18 -50.61
C ASN A 16 -16.85 3.13 -49.67
N ALA A 17 -17.53 2.56 -48.65
CA ALA A 17 -18.08 3.36 -47.56
C ALA A 17 -18.25 2.50 -46.32
N PHE A 18 -17.14 1.93 -45.82
CA PHE A 18 -17.13 1.35 -44.49
C PHE A 18 -15.72 1.44 -43.91
N SER A 19 -15.31 2.62 -43.52
CA SER A 19 -14.14 2.81 -42.69
C SER A 19 -14.14 4.23 -42.09
N GLN A 20 -15.11 4.52 -41.24
CA GLN A 20 -15.02 5.53 -40.20
C GLN A 20 -15.70 4.96 -38.99
N VAL A 21 -15.09 3.91 -38.42
CA VAL A 21 -15.35 3.56 -37.01
C VAL A 21 -14.65 4.64 -36.22
N ASN A 22 -15.47 5.46 -35.58
CA ASN A 22 -15.13 6.49 -34.65
C ASN A 22 -13.98 6.00 -33.75
N GLY A 23 -12.88 6.74 -33.71
CA GLY A 23 -11.85 6.57 -32.71
C GLY A 23 -12.47 6.92 -31.34
N GLU A 24 -13.11 5.95 -30.71
CA GLU A 24 -13.34 6.02 -29.28
C GLU A 24 -11.96 6.12 -28.66
N ALA A 25 -11.66 7.28 -28.09
CA ALA A 25 -10.44 7.48 -27.34
C ALA A 25 -10.42 6.41 -26.25
N GLU A 26 -9.43 5.52 -26.28
CA GLU A 26 -9.24 4.55 -25.20
C GLU A 26 -9.26 5.33 -23.87
N PRO A 27 -9.99 4.81 -22.87
CA PRO A 27 -10.01 5.48 -21.57
C PRO A 27 -8.56 5.62 -21.08
N PRO A 28 -8.22 6.76 -20.44
CA PRO A 28 -6.84 7.00 -20.01
C PRO A 28 -6.35 5.83 -19.18
N HIS A 29 -5.26 5.22 -19.61
CA HIS A 29 -4.64 4.08 -18.94
C HIS A 29 -4.05 4.59 -17.62
N ILE A 30 -4.82 4.45 -16.53
CA ILE A 30 -4.34 4.80 -15.18
C ILE A 30 -3.34 3.73 -14.76
N SER A 31 -2.08 4.11 -14.54
CA SER A 31 -1.07 3.19 -14.04
C SER A 31 -1.40 2.72 -12.62
N MET A 32 -0.96 1.53 -12.23
CA MET A 32 -1.13 1.02 -10.86
C MET A 32 -0.52 1.97 -9.83
N ASP A 33 0.62 2.57 -10.14
CA ASP A 33 1.28 3.57 -9.30
C ASP A 33 0.39 4.81 -9.06
N SER A 34 -0.27 5.29 -10.11
CA SER A 34 -1.24 6.39 -9.99
C SER A 34 -2.45 6.02 -9.13
N LEU A 35 -2.93 4.78 -9.24
CA LEU A 35 -4.02 4.28 -8.40
C LEU A 35 -3.62 4.20 -6.92
N PHE A 36 -2.40 3.74 -6.62
CA PHE A 36 -1.89 3.72 -5.25
C PHE A 36 -1.77 5.12 -4.68
N LYS A 37 -1.23 6.08 -5.42
CA LYS A 37 -1.14 7.49 -4.99
C LYS A 37 -2.51 8.13 -4.73
N ILE A 38 -3.52 7.80 -5.53
CA ILE A 38 -4.90 8.26 -5.30
C ILE A 38 -5.42 7.69 -3.98
N LYS A 39 -5.27 6.37 -3.74
CA LYS A 39 -5.70 5.72 -2.51
C LYS A 39 -4.97 6.23 -1.26
N GLU A 40 -3.67 6.46 -1.36
CA GLU A 40 -2.89 7.10 -0.29
C GLU A 40 -3.53 8.44 0.09
N LYS A 41 -3.74 9.30 -0.90
CA LYS A 41 -4.31 10.64 -0.71
C LYS A 41 -5.73 10.61 -0.15
N GLU A 42 -6.55 9.65 -0.59
CA GLU A 42 -7.91 9.46 -0.08
C GLU A 42 -7.95 8.93 1.36
N SER A 43 -6.89 8.27 1.82
CA SER A 43 -6.80 7.71 3.16
C SER A 43 -6.38 8.73 4.21
N ILE A 44 -5.59 9.74 3.82
CA ILE A 44 -5.11 10.79 4.72
C ILE A 44 -6.30 11.60 5.27
N GLY A 45 -6.26 11.90 6.57
CA GLY A 45 -7.32 12.61 7.29
C GLY A 45 -8.49 11.73 7.73
N LYS A 46 -8.53 10.45 7.37
CA LYS A 46 -9.56 9.51 7.85
C LYS A 46 -9.12 8.83 9.15
N LEU A 47 -10.10 8.47 9.97
CA LEU A 47 -9.84 7.64 11.15
C LEU A 47 -9.35 6.25 10.72
N PHE A 48 -8.26 5.80 11.32
CA PHE A 48 -7.77 4.44 11.12
C PHE A 48 -8.82 3.42 11.62
N PRO A 49 -9.01 2.28 10.94
CA PRO A 49 -9.97 1.27 11.34
C PRO A 49 -9.72 0.74 12.76
N GLN A 50 -10.79 0.37 13.47
CA GLN A 50 -10.68 -0.31 14.76
C GLN A 50 -9.99 -1.67 14.60
N PHE A 51 -9.14 -2.00 15.55
CA PHE A 51 -8.52 -3.32 15.65
C PHE A 51 -8.37 -3.74 17.11
N ASN A 52 -8.21 -5.05 17.30
CA ASN A 52 -7.92 -5.69 18.57
C ASN A 52 -6.91 -6.81 18.28
N SER A 53 -5.68 -6.65 18.74
CA SER A 53 -4.62 -7.59 18.43
C SER A 53 -3.72 -7.84 19.63
N THR A 54 -3.20 -9.07 19.73
CA THR A 54 -2.31 -9.45 20.83
C THR A 54 -0.86 -9.27 20.41
N PHE A 55 -0.12 -8.50 21.21
CA PHE A 55 1.32 -8.29 21.07
C PHE A 55 2.02 -8.76 22.34
N ASN A 56 2.85 -9.79 22.26
CA ASN A 56 3.56 -10.34 23.40
C ASN A 56 2.63 -10.62 24.61
N GLY A 57 1.47 -11.22 24.37
CA GLY A 57 0.49 -11.56 25.40
C GLY A 57 -0.37 -10.39 25.91
N ARG A 58 -0.18 -9.18 25.43
CA ARG A 58 -0.99 -8.01 25.77
C ARG A 58 -1.90 -7.62 24.62
N ILE A 59 -3.16 -7.36 24.91
CA ILE A 59 -4.12 -6.85 23.94
C ILE A 59 -3.83 -5.36 23.74
N ILE A 60 -3.70 -4.96 22.49
CA ILE A 60 -3.60 -3.56 22.03
C ILE A 60 -4.78 -3.30 21.10
N THR A 61 -5.52 -2.27 21.39
CA THR A 61 -6.62 -1.77 20.57
C THR A 61 -6.25 -0.38 20.03
N LYS A 62 -6.95 0.09 19.01
CA LYS A 62 -6.76 1.48 18.54
C LYS A 62 -6.97 2.48 19.69
N ASP A 63 -8.01 2.28 20.50
CA ASP A 63 -8.31 3.20 21.60
C ASP A 63 -7.24 3.22 22.70
N SER A 64 -6.53 2.11 22.90
CA SER A 64 -5.38 2.06 23.83
C SER A 64 -4.15 2.82 23.36
N LEU A 65 -4.15 3.28 22.11
CA LEU A 65 -3.09 4.05 21.50
C LEU A 65 -3.40 5.56 21.42
N ARG A 66 -4.57 5.99 21.87
CA ARG A 66 -4.92 7.42 21.89
C ARG A 66 -3.88 8.25 22.65
N GLY A 67 -3.62 9.46 22.15
CA GLY A 67 -2.61 10.36 22.69
C GLY A 67 -1.18 10.05 22.23
N LYS A 68 -0.99 9.00 21.44
CA LYS A 68 0.31 8.65 20.86
C LYS A 68 0.28 8.82 19.35
N VAL A 69 1.41 9.24 18.79
CA VAL A 69 1.70 9.03 17.37
C VAL A 69 2.02 7.56 17.18
N VAL A 70 1.36 6.92 16.23
CA VAL A 70 1.52 5.48 15.97
C VAL A 70 2.06 5.27 14.58
N PHE A 71 3.15 4.54 14.46
CA PHE A 71 3.62 4.02 13.19
C PHE A 71 3.21 2.56 13.04
N ILE A 72 2.53 2.26 11.94
CA ILE A 72 2.01 0.93 11.62
C ILE A 72 2.65 0.47 10.32
N ASN A 73 3.26 -0.72 10.32
CA ASN A 73 3.81 -1.34 9.11
C ASN A 73 3.13 -2.67 8.84
N PHE A 74 2.84 -2.95 7.55
CA PHE A 74 2.23 -4.17 7.06
C PHE A 74 3.19 -4.91 6.14
N TRP A 75 3.36 -6.22 6.36
CA TRP A 75 4.31 -7.04 5.61
C TRP A 75 3.95 -8.52 5.62
N PHE A 76 4.63 -9.32 4.80
CA PHE A 76 4.64 -10.78 4.88
C PHE A 76 5.99 -11.36 4.44
N ALA A 77 6.25 -12.65 4.76
CA ALA A 77 7.58 -13.23 4.64
C ALA A 77 8.08 -13.41 3.19
N ALA A 78 7.18 -13.56 2.23
CA ALA A 78 7.51 -13.73 0.81
C ALA A 78 7.37 -12.42 0.01
N CYS A 79 7.56 -11.28 0.66
CA CYS A 79 7.49 -9.93 0.06
C CYS A 79 8.91 -9.33 0.01
N PRO A 80 9.61 -9.38 -1.14
CA PRO A 80 10.99 -8.89 -1.24
C PRO A 80 11.15 -7.43 -0.80
N PRO A 81 10.31 -6.46 -1.24
CA PRO A 81 10.43 -5.08 -0.79
C PRO A 81 10.19 -4.92 0.72
N CYS A 82 9.25 -5.69 1.31
CA CYS A 82 9.05 -5.67 2.76
C CYS A 82 10.32 -6.11 3.53
N ILE A 83 11.03 -7.10 3.00
CA ILE A 83 12.26 -7.60 3.60
C ILE A 83 13.40 -6.57 3.46
N ALA A 84 13.44 -5.86 2.35
CA ALA A 84 14.42 -4.79 2.13
C ALA A 84 14.30 -3.67 3.18
N GLU A 85 13.08 -3.32 3.60
CA GLU A 85 12.81 -2.28 4.59
C GLU A 85 13.17 -2.67 6.05
N MET A 86 13.24 -3.95 6.40
CA MET A 86 13.31 -4.40 7.80
C MET A 86 14.50 -3.82 8.58
N SER A 87 15.65 -3.66 7.95
CA SER A 87 16.83 -3.06 8.58
C SER A 87 16.57 -1.59 8.94
N ALA A 88 16.02 -0.84 7.99
CA ALA A 88 15.70 0.57 8.18
C ALA A 88 14.57 0.78 9.20
N LEU A 89 13.57 -0.10 9.22
CA LEU A 89 12.50 -0.10 10.22
C LEU A 89 13.04 -0.36 11.64
N ASN A 90 14.06 -1.20 11.80
CA ASN A 90 14.74 -1.38 13.09
C ASN A 90 15.50 -0.10 13.53
N GLU A 91 16.16 0.59 12.60
CA GLU A 91 16.81 1.88 12.88
C GLU A 91 15.76 2.94 13.27
N LEU A 92 14.65 3.00 12.53
CA LEU A 92 13.52 3.88 12.84
C LEU A 92 12.95 3.61 14.24
N TYR A 93 12.69 2.35 14.56
CA TYR A 93 12.22 1.93 15.88
C TYR A 93 13.19 2.39 16.98
N LYS A 94 14.49 2.19 16.81
CA LYS A 94 15.52 2.63 17.78
C LYS A 94 15.48 4.13 18.03
N LYS A 95 15.19 4.94 17.02
CA LYS A 95 15.14 6.41 17.14
C LYS A 95 13.97 6.89 17.99
N PHE A 96 12.83 6.21 17.93
CA PHE A 96 11.60 6.65 18.58
C PHE A 96 11.19 5.81 19.80
N SER A 97 11.79 4.65 20.05
CA SER A 97 11.38 3.69 21.09
C SER A 97 11.42 4.22 22.52
N SER A 98 12.20 5.26 22.81
CA SER A 98 12.25 5.93 24.10
C SER A 98 11.19 7.03 24.26
N ASN A 99 10.51 7.43 23.19
CA ASN A 99 9.47 8.45 23.24
C ASN A 99 8.15 7.83 23.75
N LYS A 100 7.69 8.26 24.93
CA LYS A 100 6.45 7.76 25.55
C LYS A 100 5.18 8.08 24.76
N ASN A 101 5.24 9.09 23.90
CA ASN A 101 4.14 9.54 23.03
C ASN A 101 4.20 8.90 21.63
N PHE A 102 5.02 7.87 21.46
CA PHE A 102 5.15 7.13 20.21
C PHE A 102 4.92 5.63 20.42
N GLU A 103 4.32 4.97 19.45
CA GLU A 103 4.19 3.53 19.41
C GLU A 103 4.49 3.00 18.00
N PHE A 104 5.25 1.92 17.91
CA PHE A 104 5.51 1.20 16.67
C PHE A 104 4.90 -0.20 16.76
N ILE A 105 3.93 -0.48 15.91
CA ILE A 105 3.31 -1.80 15.78
C ILE A 105 3.40 -2.26 14.33
N SER A 106 3.39 -3.57 14.13
CA SER A 106 3.44 -4.17 12.81
C SER A 106 2.45 -5.32 12.71
N PHE A 107 1.81 -5.43 11.56
CA PHE A 107 0.85 -6.50 11.26
C PHE A 107 1.36 -7.39 10.14
N THR A 108 1.12 -8.69 10.29
CA THR A 108 1.39 -9.69 9.26
C THR A 108 0.38 -10.81 9.37
N TYR A 109 0.15 -11.53 8.29
CA TYR A 109 -0.65 -12.76 8.32
C TYR A 109 0.20 -14.04 8.48
N GLU A 110 1.47 -13.88 8.85
CA GLU A 110 2.31 -15.01 9.24
C GLU A 110 1.85 -15.59 10.57
N SER A 111 1.97 -16.90 10.75
CA SER A 111 1.63 -17.55 12.02
C SER A 111 2.51 -17.06 13.16
N PRO A 112 2.05 -17.10 14.43
CA PRO A 112 2.85 -16.70 15.59
C PRO A 112 4.19 -17.44 15.68
N ALA A 113 4.22 -18.74 15.40
CA ALA A 113 5.44 -19.53 15.38
C ALA A 113 6.42 -19.03 14.31
N ARG A 114 5.92 -18.70 13.11
CA ARG A 114 6.74 -18.18 12.02
C ARG A 114 7.26 -16.77 12.33
N ILE A 115 6.45 -15.91 12.97
CA ILE A 115 6.88 -14.57 13.42
C ILE A 115 8.10 -14.69 14.34
N ILE A 116 8.14 -15.63 15.29
CA ILE A 116 9.29 -15.84 16.18
C ILE A 116 10.56 -16.09 15.37
N LEU A 117 10.52 -16.99 14.37
CA LEU A 117 11.65 -17.29 13.51
C LEU A 117 12.08 -16.09 12.66
N LEU A 118 11.12 -15.35 12.10
CA LEU A 118 11.38 -14.18 11.27
C LEU A 118 11.94 -13.01 12.09
N LYS A 119 11.44 -12.81 13.30
CA LYS A 119 12.01 -11.82 14.23
C LYS A 119 13.48 -12.12 14.52
N LYS A 120 13.85 -13.39 14.72
CA LYS A 120 15.24 -13.78 14.90
C LYS A 120 16.06 -13.55 13.62
N LYS A 121 15.55 -14.02 12.47
CA LYS A 121 16.24 -13.93 11.18
C LYS A 121 16.55 -12.49 10.76
N TYR A 122 15.59 -11.59 10.92
CA TYR A 122 15.70 -10.19 10.49
C TYR A 122 15.95 -9.20 11.64
N SER A 123 16.24 -9.73 12.85
CA SER A 123 16.52 -8.93 14.05
C SER A 123 15.41 -7.92 14.39
N ILE A 124 14.13 -8.24 14.12
CA ILE A 124 13.00 -7.34 14.32
C ILE A 124 12.84 -7.03 15.83
N LYS A 125 12.92 -5.73 16.18
CA LYS A 125 12.87 -5.25 17.57
C LYS A 125 11.51 -4.71 17.98
N TYR A 126 10.70 -4.29 17.03
CA TYR A 126 9.36 -3.74 17.25
C TYR A 126 8.29 -4.83 17.45
N LYS A 127 7.11 -4.40 17.87
CA LYS A 127 5.96 -5.28 18.12
C LYS A 127 5.38 -5.79 16.79
N VAL A 128 5.12 -7.07 16.70
CA VAL A 128 4.49 -7.72 15.53
C VAL A 128 3.30 -8.52 16.01
N ALA A 129 2.14 -8.30 15.40
CA ALA A 129 0.94 -9.11 15.60
C ALA A 129 0.64 -9.97 14.39
N SER A 130 0.22 -11.21 14.66
CA SER A 130 -0.41 -12.08 13.68
C SER A 130 -1.89 -11.73 13.58
N VAL A 131 -2.37 -11.49 12.36
CA VAL A 131 -3.79 -11.30 12.05
C VAL A 131 -4.16 -12.17 10.85
N THR A 132 -5.44 -12.33 10.56
CA THR A 132 -5.84 -13.01 9.32
C THR A 132 -5.42 -12.19 8.10
N ARG A 133 -5.26 -12.86 6.95
CA ARG A 133 -4.96 -12.15 5.69
C ARG A 133 -6.01 -11.10 5.37
N GLN A 134 -7.29 -11.45 5.55
CA GLN A 134 -8.40 -10.51 5.35
C GLN A 134 -8.29 -9.28 6.26
N GLU A 135 -7.96 -9.49 7.54
CA GLU A 135 -7.77 -8.38 8.50
C GLU A 135 -6.58 -7.52 8.14
N CYS A 136 -5.47 -8.11 7.66
CA CYS A 136 -4.32 -7.38 7.16
C CYS A 136 -4.70 -6.43 6.02
N TYR A 137 -5.47 -6.93 5.02
CA TYR A 137 -5.97 -6.11 3.90
C TYR A 137 -6.99 -5.06 4.34
N ARG A 138 -7.84 -5.37 5.32
CA ARG A 138 -8.79 -4.40 5.87
C ARG A 138 -8.06 -3.24 6.56
N LEU A 139 -7.06 -3.55 7.36
CA LEU A 139 -6.30 -2.55 8.13
C LEU A 139 -5.39 -1.71 7.23
N ASN A 140 -4.74 -2.31 6.21
CA ASN A 140 -3.92 -1.54 5.28
C ASN A 140 -4.74 -0.87 4.16
N GLN A 141 -6.08 -0.94 4.25
CA GLN A 141 -7.01 -0.33 3.31
C GLN A 141 -6.83 -0.79 1.85
N ASN A 142 -6.45 -2.06 1.67
CA ASN A 142 -6.17 -2.69 0.37
C ASN A 142 -5.05 -1.98 -0.43
N ASN A 143 -4.06 -1.40 0.25
CA ASN A 143 -2.90 -0.75 -0.38
C ASN A 143 -1.74 -1.71 -0.72
N GLY A 144 -1.92 -3.02 -0.56
CA GLY A 144 -0.86 -4.00 -0.84
C GLY A 144 0.23 -4.04 0.22
N PHE A 145 1.44 -4.49 -0.16
CA PHE A 145 2.58 -4.66 0.74
C PHE A 145 3.90 -4.28 0.05
N PRO A 146 4.84 -3.66 0.79
CA PRO A 146 4.64 -3.13 2.12
C PRO A 146 3.71 -1.93 2.14
N THR A 147 3.01 -1.72 3.26
CA THR A 147 2.28 -0.49 3.53
C THR A 147 2.73 0.03 4.89
N SER A 148 3.00 1.31 4.97
CA SER A 148 3.37 2.02 6.20
C SER A 148 2.40 3.18 6.44
N ILE A 149 1.86 3.27 7.67
CA ILE A 149 0.86 4.28 8.04
C ILE A 149 1.34 5.00 9.30
N VAL A 150 1.26 6.33 9.28
CA VAL A 150 1.48 7.17 10.45
C VAL A 150 0.14 7.70 10.92
N LEU A 151 -0.20 7.42 12.19
CA LEU A 151 -1.38 7.99 12.83
C LEU A 151 -0.96 9.13 13.75
N ASP A 152 -1.77 10.17 13.79
CA ASP A 152 -1.68 11.20 14.81
C ASP A 152 -2.22 10.71 16.17
N ARG A 153 -2.26 11.60 17.17
CA ARG A 153 -2.68 11.30 18.54
C ARG A 153 -4.17 10.97 18.66
N GLU A 154 -4.97 11.39 17.72
CA GLU A 154 -6.41 11.14 17.63
C GLU A 154 -6.72 9.81 16.90
N GLY A 155 -5.68 9.19 16.31
CA GLY A 155 -5.80 7.97 15.53
C GLY A 155 -6.31 8.23 14.09
N VAL A 156 -6.10 9.45 13.61
CA VAL A 156 -6.33 9.84 12.22
C VAL A 156 -5.07 9.52 11.40
N ILE A 157 -5.25 9.08 10.18
CA ILE A 157 -4.14 8.82 9.25
C ILE A 157 -3.50 10.15 8.86
N HIS A 158 -2.28 10.37 9.36
CA HIS A 158 -1.46 11.53 9.05
C HIS A 158 -0.77 11.37 7.70
N ASP A 159 -0.16 10.20 7.48
CA ASP A 159 0.42 9.81 6.21
C ASP A 159 0.25 8.30 5.98
N LEU A 160 0.24 7.91 4.71
CA LEU A 160 0.25 6.54 4.25
C LEU A 160 1.27 6.41 3.12
N PHE A 161 2.07 5.36 3.17
CA PHE A 161 3.11 5.06 2.20
C PHE A 161 2.95 3.62 1.71
N THR A 162 2.99 3.43 0.41
CA THR A 162 3.11 2.12 -0.21
C THR A 162 4.55 1.92 -0.67
N GLY A 163 5.17 0.83 -0.30
CA GLY A 163 6.60 0.58 -0.55
C GLY A 163 6.96 0.29 -2.01
N GLY A 164 5.98 0.17 -2.89
CA GLY A 164 6.18 -0.04 -4.32
C GLY A 164 7.15 -1.19 -4.63
N ASP A 165 7.97 -1.02 -5.67
CA ASP A 165 8.91 -2.02 -6.17
C ASP A 165 10.33 -1.87 -5.59
N ILE A 166 10.48 -1.24 -4.43
CA ILE A 166 11.79 -1.03 -3.81
C ILE A 166 12.31 -2.34 -3.20
N GLU A 167 13.08 -3.08 -3.97
CA GLU A 167 13.76 -4.29 -3.51
C GLU A 167 15.20 -4.03 -3.05
N ASP A 168 15.79 -2.92 -3.45
CA ASP A 168 17.12 -2.51 -3.01
C ASP A 168 17.10 -1.97 -1.58
N LYS A 169 17.97 -2.52 -0.74
CA LYS A 169 18.03 -2.18 0.69
C LYS A 169 18.46 -0.73 0.94
N LYS A 170 19.27 -0.15 0.07
CA LYS A 170 19.72 1.23 0.23
C LYS A 170 18.60 2.19 -0.10
N GLU A 171 17.88 1.96 -1.20
CA GLU A 171 16.72 2.75 -1.57
C GLU A 171 15.61 2.66 -0.52
N ALA A 172 15.32 1.43 -0.04
CA ALA A 172 14.38 1.21 1.06
C ALA A 172 14.79 1.97 2.33
N LYS A 173 16.10 1.99 2.66
CA LYS A 173 16.60 2.74 3.80
C LYS A 173 16.45 4.25 3.60
N ASP A 174 16.82 4.76 2.44
CA ASP A 174 16.71 6.18 2.12
C ASP A 174 15.24 6.64 2.18
N PHE A 175 14.31 5.84 1.67
CA PHE A 175 12.88 6.08 1.78
C PHE A 175 12.40 6.14 3.24
N ILE A 176 12.67 5.09 4.03
CA ILE A 176 12.24 5.02 5.44
C ILE A 176 12.82 6.17 6.27
N ILE A 177 14.10 6.48 6.09
CA ILE A 177 14.77 7.52 6.89
C ILE A 177 14.42 8.93 6.42
N SER A 178 14.15 9.14 5.13
CA SER A 178 13.79 10.48 4.63
C SER A 178 12.30 10.77 4.77
N MET A 179 11.45 9.88 4.28
CA MET A 179 10.00 10.13 4.19
C MET A 179 9.28 9.75 5.47
N VAL A 180 9.41 8.50 5.90
CA VAL A 180 8.67 7.97 7.07
C VAL A 180 9.13 8.63 8.37
N TYR A 181 10.44 8.78 8.56
CA TYR A 181 11.00 9.48 9.73
C TYR A 181 10.48 10.93 9.81
N LYS A 182 10.50 11.66 8.70
CA LYS A 182 10.02 13.04 8.63
C LYS A 182 8.53 13.14 8.97
N SER A 183 7.71 12.23 8.46
CA SER A 183 6.29 12.18 8.77
C SER A 183 6.03 11.94 10.26
N ILE A 184 6.67 10.91 10.85
CA ILE A 184 6.54 10.63 12.29
C ILE A 184 6.94 11.84 13.14
N ASN A 185 8.07 12.44 12.81
CA ASN A 185 8.58 13.60 13.56
C ASN A 185 7.62 14.80 13.42
N GLY A 186 7.09 15.03 12.24
CA GLY A 186 6.05 16.04 11.99
C GLY A 186 4.79 15.83 12.81
N ALA A 187 4.30 14.58 12.86
CA ALA A 187 3.12 14.21 13.68
C ALA A 187 3.38 14.37 15.19
N ILE A 188 4.61 14.07 15.66
CA ILE A 188 4.97 14.25 17.08
C ILE A 188 5.01 15.74 17.46
N MET A 189 5.47 16.61 16.56
CA MET A 189 5.60 18.07 16.81
C MET A 189 4.29 18.83 16.70
N LYS A 190 3.29 18.30 16.02
CA LYS A 190 1.93 18.88 16.01
C LYS A 190 1.32 18.70 17.40
N GLN A 191 1.17 19.81 18.12
CA GLN A 191 0.44 19.86 19.41
C GLN A 191 -1.05 20.03 19.18
#